data_565bc5f71506711d0e11c56f0318837d
#
_entry.id   565bc5f71506711d0e11c56f0318837d
#
_cell.length_a   1.000
_cell.length_b   1.000
_cell.length_c   1.000
_cell.angle_alpha   90.00
_cell.angle_beta   90.00
_cell.angle_gamma   90.00
#
_symmetry.space_group_name_H-M   'P 1'
#
loop_
_entity.id
_entity.type
_entity.pdbx_description
1 polymer ?
#
loop_
_entity_poly.entity_id
_entity_poly.type
_entity_poly.pdbx_seq_one_letter_code
_entity_poly.pdbx_strand_id
1 'polypeptide(L)'
;MLNIWCWNDEFQSRFNDYYPEVKEIAADKSTTTLKDGTTVKWTINANENNNYQNKLDEALLKQDSAAADDKIDIFLVEADYALKYVDSDYTLDVKNDVGLTDDDLKDQYQYTKDIVSVDGVQKGTSWQATPGLFAYRRSIAKDVLGTDDPAEVQSALSDWDKFNTVAEEAAAKGYKMLSGYDDAFRVFSNNVSEPWVDGTTVKVDPNIMKWVDQTKEYTDKGYNNKSSLWDSQWAADQGPTGKVFGFFYSTWGINFT
;
A
#
# COMPACT_ATOMS: atom_id res chain seq x y z
N MET A 1 17.01 -18.17 16.29
CA MET A 1 17.07 -17.26 15.13
C MET A 1 15.64 -16.83 14.85
N LEU A 2 15.44 -15.61 14.37
CA LEU A 2 14.13 -15.08 13.95
C LEU A 2 14.22 -14.72 12.47
N ASN A 3 13.47 -15.40 11.59
CA ASN A 3 13.48 -15.17 10.15
C ASN A 3 12.33 -14.26 9.75
N ILE A 4 12.66 -13.07 9.20
CA ILE A 4 11.69 -12.07 8.74
C ILE A 4 11.76 -11.93 7.23
N TRP A 5 10.61 -12.05 6.56
CA TRP A 5 10.47 -11.93 5.12
C TRP A 5 9.84 -10.59 4.72
N CYS A 6 10.48 -9.88 3.79
CA CYS A 6 10.08 -8.56 3.30
C CYS A 6 10.21 -8.51 1.77
N TRP A 7 9.52 -7.53 1.14
CA TRP A 7 9.70 -7.26 -0.30
C TRP A 7 10.75 -6.19 -0.60
N ASN A 8 11.15 -5.41 0.40
CA ASN A 8 12.22 -4.41 0.33
C ASN A 8 12.85 -4.22 1.72
N ASP A 9 13.79 -3.30 1.84
CA ASP A 9 14.51 -3.03 3.08
C ASP A 9 13.85 -1.96 3.98
N GLU A 10 12.65 -1.48 3.64
CA GLU A 10 12.00 -0.42 4.43
C GLU A 10 11.71 -0.88 5.87
N PHE A 11 11.05 -2.02 6.03
CA PHE A 11 10.77 -2.55 7.38
C PHE A 11 12.06 -2.88 8.14
N GLN A 12 13.04 -3.49 7.46
CA GLN A 12 14.36 -3.78 8.05
C GLN A 12 15.03 -2.51 8.56
N SER A 13 15.04 -1.43 7.76
CA SER A 13 15.66 -0.17 8.17
C SER A 13 14.96 0.45 9.38
N ARG A 14 13.60 0.44 9.38
CA ARG A 14 12.82 0.92 10.54
C ARG A 14 13.09 0.10 11.79
N PHE A 15 13.14 -1.22 11.66
CA PHE A 15 13.50 -2.11 12.74
C PHE A 15 14.91 -1.78 13.29
N ASN A 16 15.88 -1.70 12.41
CA ASN A 16 17.27 -1.45 12.79
C ASN A 16 17.48 -0.07 13.42
N ASP A 17 16.74 0.96 12.98
CA ASP A 17 16.88 2.33 13.46
C ASP A 17 16.12 2.59 14.78
N TYR A 18 15.01 1.88 15.02
CA TYR A 18 14.10 2.24 16.10
C TYR A 18 13.85 1.15 17.13
N TYR A 19 14.12 -0.14 16.82
CA TYR A 19 13.94 -1.18 17.82
C TYR A 19 15.04 -1.11 18.89
N PRO A 20 14.70 -0.82 20.16
CA PRO A 20 15.69 -0.48 21.19
C PRO A 20 16.61 -1.65 21.58
N GLU A 21 16.23 -2.88 21.22
CA GLU A 21 17.02 -4.07 21.52
C GLU A 21 18.06 -4.41 20.44
N VAL A 22 18.17 -3.64 19.37
CA VAL A 22 19.22 -3.81 18.36
C VAL A 22 20.57 -3.55 18.99
N LYS A 23 21.49 -4.50 18.82
CA LYS A 23 22.89 -4.44 19.31
C LYS A 23 23.88 -4.24 18.17
N GLU A 24 23.71 -5.00 17.09
CA GLU A 24 24.65 -5.01 15.97
C GLU A 24 23.94 -5.34 14.66
N ILE A 25 24.33 -4.70 13.59
CA ILE A 25 23.85 -4.94 12.24
C ILE A 25 25.03 -5.45 11.42
N ALA A 26 24.89 -6.61 10.73
CA ALA A 26 25.90 -7.13 9.86
C ALA A 26 26.23 -6.14 8.71
N ALA A 27 27.49 -6.10 8.26
CA ALA A 27 27.93 -5.16 7.24
C ALA A 27 27.17 -5.29 5.91
N ASP A 28 26.73 -6.51 5.56
CA ASP A 28 25.91 -6.82 4.39
C ASP A 28 24.41 -6.67 4.66
N LYS A 29 24.02 -6.26 5.87
CA LYS A 29 22.64 -6.14 6.34
C LYS A 29 21.82 -7.43 6.31
N SER A 30 22.43 -8.59 6.11
CA SER A 30 21.71 -9.87 6.06
C SER A 30 21.13 -10.29 7.41
N THR A 31 21.75 -9.83 8.50
CA THR A 31 21.33 -10.14 9.87
C THR A 31 21.41 -8.94 10.80
N THR A 32 20.58 -8.98 11.85
CA THR A 32 20.63 -8.05 13.01
C THR A 32 20.72 -8.87 14.28
N THR A 33 21.67 -8.55 15.15
CA THR A 33 21.81 -9.20 16.47
C THR A 33 21.18 -8.32 17.54
N LEU A 34 20.36 -8.92 18.40
CA LEU A 34 19.71 -8.26 19.51
C LEU A 34 20.57 -8.36 20.79
N LYS A 35 20.26 -7.56 21.81
CA LYS A 35 20.99 -7.52 23.08
C LYS A 35 20.93 -8.84 23.86
N ASP A 36 19.85 -9.61 23.70
CA ASP A 36 19.66 -10.93 24.31
C ASP A 36 20.40 -12.05 23.56
N GLY A 37 21.07 -11.73 22.45
CA GLY A 37 21.77 -12.68 21.59
C GLY A 37 20.92 -13.28 20.48
N THR A 38 19.66 -12.93 20.36
CA THR A 38 18.80 -13.34 19.26
C THR A 38 19.34 -12.77 17.94
N THR A 39 19.43 -13.62 16.92
CA THR A 39 19.76 -13.19 15.55
C THR A 39 18.50 -13.08 14.72
N VAL A 40 18.24 -11.91 14.17
CA VAL A 40 17.20 -11.68 13.15
C VAL A 40 17.84 -11.86 11.77
N LYS A 41 17.32 -12.78 10.97
CA LYS A 41 17.71 -13.02 9.58
C LYS A 41 16.70 -12.36 8.66
N TRP A 42 17.17 -11.56 7.72
CA TRP A 42 16.34 -10.84 6.77
C TRP A 42 16.32 -11.55 5.42
N THR A 43 15.14 -11.88 4.93
CA THR A 43 14.95 -12.43 3.59
C THR A 43 14.16 -11.42 2.77
N ILE A 44 14.84 -10.75 1.84
CA ILE A 44 14.25 -9.71 1.00
C ILE A 44 14.08 -10.24 -0.41
N ASN A 45 12.83 -10.27 -0.88
CA ASN A 45 12.47 -10.65 -2.24
C ASN A 45 11.65 -9.50 -2.86
N ALA A 46 12.17 -8.86 -3.90
CA ALA A 46 11.46 -7.78 -4.58
C ALA A 46 10.06 -8.20 -5.04
N ASN A 47 9.10 -7.26 -4.97
CA ASN A 47 7.69 -7.54 -5.28
C ASN A 47 7.37 -7.52 -6.79
N GLU A 48 8.33 -7.20 -7.65
CA GLU A 48 8.13 -7.17 -9.10
C GLU A 48 7.57 -8.49 -9.62
N ASN A 49 6.55 -8.41 -10.48
CA ASN A 49 5.88 -9.57 -11.07
C ASN A 49 5.38 -10.60 -10.04
N ASN A 50 4.93 -10.15 -8.88
CA ASN A 50 4.49 -10.98 -7.76
C ASN A 50 5.57 -11.91 -7.21
N ASN A 51 6.85 -11.65 -7.47
CA ASN A 51 7.94 -12.53 -7.07
C ASN A 51 8.00 -12.76 -5.55
N TYR A 52 7.76 -11.72 -4.74
CA TYR A 52 7.72 -11.87 -3.28
C TYR A 52 6.63 -12.87 -2.86
N GLN A 53 5.39 -12.68 -3.34
CA GLN A 53 4.28 -13.56 -3.00
C GLN A 53 4.52 -15.00 -3.47
N ASN A 54 5.03 -15.19 -4.70
CA ASN A 54 5.30 -16.52 -5.22
C ASN A 54 6.34 -17.27 -4.37
N LYS A 55 7.41 -16.60 -3.97
CA LYS A 55 8.43 -17.19 -3.10
C LYS A 55 7.94 -17.43 -1.68
N LEU A 56 7.11 -16.54 -1.15
CA LEU A 56 6.48 -16.71 0.16
C LEU A 56 5.57 -17.93 0.15
N ASP A 57 4.72 -18.10 -0.88
CA ASP A 57 3.86 -19.25 -1.04
C ASP A 57 4.66 -20.57 -1.07
N GLU A 58 5.72 -20.60 -1.88
CA GLU A 58 6.60 -21.80 -1.97
C GLU A 58 7.26 -22.14 -0.64
N ALA A 59 7.67 -21.13 0.14
CA ALA A 59 8.31 -21.34 1.42
C ALA A 59 7.30 -21.79 2.50
N LEU A 60 6.13 -21.14 2.56
CA LEU A 60 5.07 -21.50 3.51
C LEU A 60 4.56 -22.93 3.27
N LEU A 61 4.41 -23.37 2.03
CA LEU A 61 4.05 -24.76 1.70
C LEU A 61 5.08 -25.80 2.21
N LYS A 62 6.32 -25.40 2.46
CA LYS A 62 7.39 -26.23 3.01
C LYS A 62 7.64 -26.00 4.50
N GLN A 63 6.90 -25.11 5.13
CA GLN A 63 7.12 -24.64 6.50
C GLN A 63 7.27 -25.78 7.51
N ASP A 64 6.40 -26.79 7.44
CA ASP A 64 6.40 -27.89 8.39
C ASP A 64 7.65 -28.78 8.27
N SER A 65 8.16 -28.93 7.04
CA SER A 65 9.32 -29.78 6.73
C SER A 65 10.66 -29.01 6.73
N ALA A 66 10.62 -27.68 6.86
CA ALA A 66 11.83 -26.86 6.89
C ALA A 66 12.63 -27.10 8.16
N ALA A 67 13.97 -26.95 8.06
CA ALA A 67 14.83 -26.93 9.23
C ALA A 67 14.47 -25.73 10.12
N ALA A 68 14.69 -25.83 11.43
CA ALA A 68 14.28 -24.80 12.39
C ALA A 68 14.77 -23.39 12.02
N ASP A 69 16.01 -23.27 11.54
CA ASP A 69 16.60 -22.00 11.14
C ASP A 69 16.18 -21.50 9.75
N ASP A 70 15.39 -22.28 9.00
CA ASP A 70 14.87 -21.94 7.69
C ASP A 70 13.35 -21.67 7.71
N LYS A 71 12.69 -21.93 8.84
CA LYS A 71 11.27 -21.58 9.02
C LYS A 71 11.07 -20.09 9.00
N ILE A 72 9.95 -19.65 8.44
CA ILE A 72 9.54 -18.24 8.47
C ILE A 72 8.85 -17.98 9.79
N ASP A 73 9.33 -16.99 10.54
CA ASP A 73 8.73 -16.59 11.82
C ASP A 73 7.81 -15.37 11.65
N ILE A 74 8.21 -14.42 10.80
CA ILE A 74 7.42 -13.23 10.49
C ILE A 74 7.52 -12.97 8.98
N PHE A 75 6.41 -12.61 8.36
CA PHE A 75 6.40 -12.14 6.99
C PHE A 75 5.48 -10.94 6.83
N LEU A 76 5.85 -10.03 5.94
CA LEU A 76 5.04 -8.85 5.62
C LEU A 76 4.00 -9.18 4.55
N VAL A 77 2.85 -8.52 4.65
CA VAL A 77 1.79 -8.57 3.63
C VAL A 77 1.25 -7.16 3.37
N GLU A 78 0.91 -6.90 2.12
CA GLU A 78 0.16 -5.72 1.74
C GLU A 78 -1.34 -5.92 2.00
N ALA A 79 -2.05 -4.85 2.31
CA ALA A 79 -3.50 -4.90 2.51
C ALA A 79 -4.27 -5.56 1.36
N ASP A 80 -3.76 -5.42 0.13
CA ASP A 80 -4.38 -5.93 -1.09
C ASP A 80 -4.54 -7.43 -1.15
N TYR A 81 -3.60 -8.15 -0.54
CA TYR A 81 -3.57 -9.60 -0.55
C TYR A 81 -3.45 -10.20 0.87
N ALA A 82 -3.61 -9.38 1.90
CA ALA A 82 -3.51 -9.84 3.29
C ALA A 82 -4.45 -11.01 3.57
N LEU A 83 -5.70 -10.95 3.09
CA LEU A 83 -6.71 -11.97 3.32
C LEU A 83 -6.26 -13.37 2.86
N LYS A 84 -5.51 -13.47 1.77
CA LYS A 84 -4.94 -14.75 1.27
C LYS A 84 -4.15 -15.50 2.36
N TYR A 85 -3.41 -14.77 3.19
CA TYR A 85 -2.57 -15.35 4.24
C TYR A 85 -3.29 -15.39 5.59
N VAL A 86 -4.05 -14.35 5.91
CA VAL A 86 -4.80 -14.25 7.16
C VAL A 86 -5.87 -15.34 7.27
N ASP A 87 -6.55 -15.65 6.15
CA ASP A 87 -7.49 -16.76 6.03
C ASP A 87 -6.77 -18.08 5.66
N SER A 88 -5.70 -18.40 6.38
CA SER A 88 -4.92 -19.63 6.18
C SER A 88 -4.36 -20.15 7.50
N ASP A 89 -3.87 -21.39 7.48
CA ASP A 89 -3.22 -22.03 8.63
C ASP A 89 -1.76 -21.56 8.83
N TYR A 90 -1.25 -20.69 7.95
CA TYR A 90 0.13 -20.18 8.04
C TYR A 90 0.27 -18.95 8.93
N THR A 91 -0.82 -18.37 9.43
CA THR A 91 -0.83 -17.23 10.34
C THR A 91 -1.42 -17.62 11.69
N LEU A 92 -0.79 -17.14 12.75
CA LEU A 92 -1.15 -17.44 14.14
C LEU A 92 -2.09 -16.37 14.71
N ASP A 93 -2.91 -16.75 15.69
CA ASP A 93 -3.64 -15.81 16.54
C ASP A 93 -2.64 -15.00 17.37
N VAL A 94 -2.61 -13.67 17.14
CA VAL A 94 -1.63 -12.81 17.81
C VAL A 94 -1.82 -12.74 19.31
N LYS A 95 -3.01 -13.03 19.83
CA LYS A 95 -3.29 -13.07 21.27
C LYS A 95 -3.04 -14.44 21.86
N ASN A 96 -3.66 -15.47 21.33
CA ASN A 96 -3.65 -16.80 21.94
C ASN A 96 -2.37 -17.59 21.65
N ASP A 97 -1.80 -17.45 20.46
CA ASP A 97 -0.61 -18.20 20.05
C ASP A 97 0.67 -17.39 20.24
N VAL A 98 0.64 -16.08 19.95
CA VAL A 98 1.82 -15.20 20.09
C VAL A 98 1.90 -14.56 21.48
N GLY A 99 0.76 -14.36 22.16
CA GLY A 99 0.69 -13.85 23.51
C GLY A 99 0.60 -12.33 23.63
N LEU A 100 0.21 -11.62 22.57
CA LEU A 100 -0.06 -10.18 22.64
C LEU A 100 -1.34 -9.91 23.44
N THR A 101 -1.31 -8.88 24.27
CA THR A 101 -2.44 -8.45 25.10
C THR A 101 -3.26 -7.36 24.40
N ASP A 102 -4.46 -7.08 24.93
CA ASP A 102 -5.24 -5.93 24.48
C ASP A 102 -4.52 -4.61 24.71
N ASP A 103 -3.67 -4.53 25.73
CA ASP A 103 -2.86 -3.34 26.01
C ASP A 103 -1.79 -3.12 24.92
N ASP A 104 -1.19 -4.19 24.41
CA ASP A 104 -0.21 -4.12 23.31
C ASP A 104 -0.87 -3.65 22.00
N LEU A 105 -2.16 -3.94 21.80
CA LEU A 105 -2.90 -3.69 20.57
C LEU A 105 -3.81 -2.45 20.62
N LYS A 106 -3.92 -1.78 21.78
CA LYS A 106 -4.92 -0.71 22.00
C LYS A 106 -4.73 0.52 21.12
N ASP A 107 -3.47 0.85 20.79
CA ASP A 107 -3.12 2.05 20.03
C ASP A 107 -3.10 1.82 18.51
N GLN A 108 -3.39 0.60 18.05
CA GLN A 108 -3.56 0.31 16.63
C GLN A 108 -4.90 0.86 16.11
N TYR A 109 -4.89 1.45 14.93
CA TYR A 109 -6.13 1.85 14.26
C TYR A 109 -7.02 0.64 13.96
N GLN A 110 -8.32 0.75 14.19
CA GLN A 110 -9.24 -0.37 14.02
C GLN A 110 -9.19 -0.96 12.61
N TYR A 111 -9.16 -0.14 11.56
CA TYR A 111 -9.10 -0.61 10.18
C TYR A 111 -7.86 -1.46 9.88
N THR A 112 -6.72 -1.22 10.56
CA THR A 112 -5.51 -2.03 10.39
C THR A 112 -5.63 -3.39 11.08
N LYS A 113 -6.42 -3.46 12.15
CA LYS A 113 -6.77 -4.74 12.80
C LYS A 113 -7.76 -5.54 11.96
N ASP A 114 -8.75 -4.86 11.37
CA ASP A 114 -9.80 -5.51 10.57
C ASP A 114 -9.22 -6.22 9.35
N ILE A 115 -8.25 -5.61 8.66
CA ILE A 115 -7.58 -6.20 7.48
C ILE A 115 -6.86 -7.53 7.80
N VAL A 116 -6.38 -7.69 9.02
CA VAL A 116 -5.66 -8.89 9.46
C VAL A 116 -6.45 -9.76 10.42
N SER A 117 -7.79 -9.65 10.37
CA SER A 117 -8.70 -10.44 11.21
C SER A 117 -9.66 -11.26 10.36
N VAL A 118 -9.85 -12.52 10.72
CA VAL A 118 -10.84 -13.43 10.13
C VAL A 118 -11.62 -14.09 11.27
N ASP A 119 -12.95 -14.14 11.15
CA ASP A 119 -13.86 -14.71 12.14
C ASP A 119 -13.66 -14.17 13.58
N GLY A 120 -13.29 -12.88 13.68
CA GLY A 120 -13.02 -12.21 14.95
C GLY A 120 -11.65 -12.52 15.57
N VAL A 121 -10.80 -13.27 14.89
CA VAL A 121 -9.43 -13.61 15.31
C VAL A 121 -8.45 -12.71 14.58
N GLN A 122 -7.66 -11.93 15.32
CA GLN A 122 -6.59 -11.11 14.75
C GLN A 122 -5.33 -11.98 14.55
N LYS A 123 -4.84 -12.06 13.31
CA LYS A 123 -3.72 -12.90 12.90
C LYS A 123 -2.50 -12.11 12.40
N GLY A 124 -2.46 -10.83 12.66
CA GLY A 124 -1.35 -9.97 12.31
C GLY A 124 -1.43 -8.61 12.98
N THR A 125 -0.39 -7.82 12.80
CA THR A 125 -0.33 -6.43 13.27
C THR A 125 0.16 -5.52 12.16
N SER A 126 -0.18 -4.23 12.21
CA SER A 126 0.31 -3.26 11.25
C SER A 126 1.43 -2.43 11.85
N TRP A 127 2.51 -2.27 11.11
CA TRP A 127 3.62 -1.39 11.48
C TRP A 127 3.51 -0.01 10.82
N GLN A 128 2.55 0.16 9.90
CA GLN A 128 2.37 1.38 9.12
C GLN A 128 0.90 1.71 8.96
N ALA A 129 0.53 2.96 9.21
CA ALA A 129 -0.77 3.50 8.84
C ALA A 129 -0.61 4.25 7.50
N THR A 130 -1.50 3.94 6.55
CA THR A 130 -1.42 4.45 5.18
C THR A 130 -2.71 5.14 4.75
N PRO A 131 -3.11 6.26 5.42
CA PRO A 131 -4.28 7.02 5.00
C PRO A 131 -4.08 7.59 3.60
N GLY A 132 -5.12 7.50 2.78
CA GLY A 132 -5.12 8.04 1.42
C GLY A 132 -5.22 9.56 1.41
N LEU A 133 -4.53 10.17 0.47
CA LEU A 133 -4.59 11.61 0.21
C LEU A 133 -4.42 11.89 -1.29
N PHE A 134 -4.79 13.09 -1.72
CA PHE A 134 -4.48 13.60 -3.05
C PHE A 134 -3.36 14.63 -2.95
N ALA A 135 -2.18 14.27 -3.42
CA ALA A 135 -1.05 15.17 -3.55
C ALA A 135 -1.16 15.94 -4.87
N TYR A 136 -1.11 17.27 -4.82
CA TYR A 136 -1.22 18.09 -6.02
C TYR A 136 0.01 18.97 -6.24
N ARG A 137 0.29 19.27 -7.48
CA ARG A 137 1.38 20.17 -7.87
C ARG A 137 0.91 21.63 -7.72
N ARG A 138 1.46 22.34 -6.73
CA ARG A 138 1.07 23.70 -6.38
C ARG A 138 1.16 24.66 -7.56
N SER A 139 2.19 24.55 -8.38
CA SER A 139 2.36 25.41 -9.56
C SER A 139 1.26 25.22 -10.60
N ILE A 140 0.80 23.97 -10.81
CA ILE A 140 -0.28 23.66 -11.73
C ILE A 140 -1.62 24.10 -11.13
N ALA A 141 -1.86 23.84 -9.84
CA ALA A 141 -3.06 24.32 -9.14
C ALA A 141 -3.20 25.84 -9.26
N LYS A 142 -2.11 26.56 -9.05
CA LYS A 142 -2.10 28.03 -9.21
C LYS A 142 -2.43 28.49 -10.62
N ASP A 143 -1.92 27.79 -11.63
CA ASP A 143 -2.23 28.13 -13.02
C ASP A 143 -3.69 27.77 -13.38
N VAL A 144 -4.18 26.60 -12.97
CA VAL A 144 -5.52 26.11 -13.32
C VAL A 144 -6.61 26.77 -12.50
N LEU A 145 -6.46 26.83 -11.17
CA LEU A 145 -7.47 27.31 -10.23
C LEU A 145 -7.28 28.77 -9.79
N GLY A 146 -6.12 29.37 -10.12
CA GLY A 146 -5.76 30.70 -9.60
C GLY A 146 -5.22 30.70 -8.18
N THR A 147 -5.21 29.56 -7.51
CA THR A 147 -4.76 29.39 -6.12
C THR A 147 -3.92 28.14 -5.96
N ASP A 148 -3.03 28.14 -4.97
CA ASP A 148 -2.27 26.98 -4.51
C ASP A 148 -2.46 26.74 -3.01
N ASP A 149 -3.43 27.42 -2.39
CA ASP A 149 -3.81 27.21 -1.00
C ASP A 149 -4.48 25.84 -0.82
N PRO A 150 -4.02 25.02 0.15
CA PRO A 150 -4.57 23.67 0.32
C PRO A 150 -6.08 23.63 0.62
N ALA A 151 -6.61 24.59 1.37
CA ALA A 151 -8.03 24.60 1.72
C ALA A 151 -8.90 24.97 0.52
N GLU A 152 -8.44 25.93 -0.31
CA GLU A 152 -9.14 26.30 -1.52
C GLU A 152 -9.07 25.18 -2.58
N VAL A 153 -7.91 24.54 -2.75
CA VAL A 153 -7.77 23.38 -3.62
C VAL A 153 -8.63 22.20 -3.15
N GLN A 154 -8.66 21.92 -1.83
CA GLN A 154 -9.56 20.92 -1.27
C GLN A 154 -11.03 21.21 -1.58
N SER A 155 -11.44 22.46 -1.49
CA SER A 155 -12.81 22.88 -1.83
C SER A 155 -13.13 22.69 -3.32
N ALA A 156 -12.17 22.99 -4.20
CA ALA A 156 -12.30 22.80 -5.64
C ALA A 156 -12.34 21.33 -6.09
N LEU A 157 -11.81 20.41 -5.26
CA LEU A 157 -11.72 18.97 -5.53
C LEU A 157 -12.61 18.14 -4.61
N SER A 158 -13.60 18.73 -3.93
CA SER A 158 -14.32 18.11 -2.81
C SER A 158 -15.25 16.95 -3.19
N ASP A 159 -15.60 16.84 -4.44
CA ASP A 159 -16.43 15.78 -5.01
C ASP A 159 -16.03 15.48 -6.47
N TRP A 160 -16.53 14.38 -7.03
CA TRP A 160 -16.15 13.94 -8.35
C TRP A 160 -16.62 14.88 -9.47
N ASP A 161 -17.72 15.59 -9.32
CA ASP A 161 -18.20 16.52 -10.34
C ASP A 161 -17.26 17.74 -10.45
N LYS A 162 -16.83 18.26 -9.30
CA LYS A 162 -15.83 19.33 -9.25
C LYS A 162 -14.46 18.84 -9.72
N PHE A 163 -14.05 17.63 -9.31
CA PHE A 163 -12.81 17.02 -9.77
C PHE A 163 -12.78 16.87 -11.28
N ASN A 164 -13.89 16.45 -11.90
CA ASN A 164 -14.03 16.34 -13.35
C ASN A 164 -13.98 17.71 -14.03
N THR A 165 -14.57 18.77 -13.44
CA THR A 165 -14.49 20.14 -13.93
C THR A 165 -13.04 20.64 -13.95
N VAL A 166 -12.31 20.40 -12.85
CA VAL A 166 -10.88 20.78 -12.78
C VAL A 166 -10.04 19.97 -13.77
N ALA A 167 -10.38 18.70 -14.02
CA ALA A 167 -9.72 17.88 -15.04
C ALA A 167 -9.87 18.46 -16.45
N GLU A 168 -11.06 18.98 -16.78
CA GLU A 168 -11.32 19.66 -18.07
C GLU A 168 -10.53 20.98 -18.17
N GLU A 169 -10.54 21.78 -17.11
CA GLU A 169 -9.78 23.05 -17.05
C GLU A 169 -8.26 22.80 -17.16
N ALA A 170 -7.74 21.78 -16.48
CA ALA A 170 -6.34 21.39 -16.56
C ALA A 170 -5.96 20.95 -17.99
N ALA A 171 -6.81 20.14 -18.63
CA ALA A 171 -6.60 19.67 -20.00
C ALA A 171 -6.61 20.83 -21.00
N ALA A 172 -7.50 21.81 -20.84
CA ALA A 172 -7.55 23.01 -21.69
C ALA A 172 -6.25 23.85 -21.62
N LYS A 173 -5.48 23.70 -20.53
CA LYS A 173 -4.17 24.34 -20.34
C LYS A 173 -2.98 23.42 -20.67
N GLY A 174 -3.23 22.23 -21.17
CA GLY A 174 -2.20 21.28 -21.59
C GLY A 174 -1.62 20.44 -20.44
N TYR A 175 -2.31 20.37 -19.30
CA TYR A 175 -2.00 19.49 -18.19
C TYR A 175 -2.83 18.21 -18.24
N LYS A 176 -2.42 17.21 -17.47
CA LYS A 176 -3.21 16.02 -17.17
C LYS A 176 -3.73 16.12 -15.73
N MET A 177 -4.91 15.60 -15.48
CA MET A 177 -5.44 15.54 -14.11
C MET A 177 -4.75 14.45 -13.29
N LEU A 178 -4.59 13.27 -13.90
CA LEU A 178 -3.94 12.08 -13.33
C LEU A 178 -2.86 11.55 -14.27
N SER A 179 -1.96 10.72 -13.77
CA SER A 179 -0.94 10.08 -14.58
C SER A 179 -1.50 8.87 -15.33
N GLY A 180 -2.21 7.98 -14.66
CA GLY A 180 -2.59 6.70 -15.19
C GLY A 180 -4.04 6.29 -15.02
N TYR A 181 -4.32 5.08 -15.51
CA TYR A 181 -5.65 4.47 -15.48
C TYR A 181 -6.10 4.12 -14.06
N ASP A 182 -5.17 3.71 -13.22
CA ASP A 182 -5.40 3.11 -11.91
C ASP A 182 -5.16 4.08 -10.74
N ASP A 183 -4.73 5.32 -11.01
CA ASP A 183 -4.41 6.30 -9.98
C ASP A 183 -5.57 6.54 -8.99
N ALA A 184 -6.81 6.61 -9.48
CA ALA A 184 -7.99 6.81 -8.63
C ALA A 184 -8.61 5.52 -8.10
N PHE A 185 -8.11 4.34 -8.48
CA PHE A 185 -8.75 3.05 -8.16
C PHE A 185 -9.03 2.87 -6.66
N ARG A 186 -8.06 3.21 -5.81
CA ARG A 186 -8.19 3.04 -4.35
C ARG A 186 -9.31 3.85 -3.73
N VAL A 187 -9.59 5.03 -4.27
CA VAL A 187 -10.70 5.86 -3.77
C VAL A 187 -12.05 5.18 -3.97
N PHE A 188 -12.20 4.44 -5.08
CA PHE A 188 -13.42 3.70 -5.37
C PHE A 188 -13.44 2.33 -4.67
N SER A 189 -12.33 1.59 -4.72
CA SER A 189 -12.26 0.23 -4.17
C SER A 189 -12.34 0.18 -2.64
N ASN A 190 -11.91 1.22 -1.94
CA ASN A 190 -12.05 1.32 -0.48
C ASN A 190 -13.48 1.69 -0.04
N ASN A 191 -14.37 2.00 -0.97
CA ASN A 191 -15.78 2.35 -0.71
C ASN A 191 -16.75 1.33 -1.30
N VAL A 192 -16.31 0.10 -1.52
CA VAL A 192 -17.19 -0.99 -1.93
C VAL A 192 -18.06 -1.48 -0.77
N SER A 193 -19.26 -1.91 -1.07
CA SER A 193 -20.24 -2.43 -0.11
C SER A 193 -20.39 -3.95 -0.16
N GLU A 194 -19.86 -4.58 -1.21
CA GLU A 194 -19.97 -6.01 -1.45
C GLU A 194 -18.59 -6.64 -1.76
N PRO A 195 -18.38 -7.90 -1.35
CA PRO A 195 -17.17 -8.63 -1.70
C PRO A 195 -17.16 -8.96 -3.21
N TRP A 196 -15.97 -9.17 -3.77
CA TRP A 196 -15.78 -9.59 -5.17
C TRP A 196 -16.38 -10.95 -5.48
N VAL A 197 -16.57 -11.80 -4.46
CA VAL A 197 -17.10 -13.15 -4.62
C VAL A 197 -18.15 -13.42 -3.56
N ASP A 198 -19.29 -13.96 -4.01
CA ASP A 198 -20.37 -14.46 -3.15
C ASP A 198 -20.61 -15.93 -3.52
N GLY A 199 -20.17 -16.84 -2.66
CA GLY A 199 -20.14 -18.27 -2.97
C GLY A 199 -19.20 -18.56 -4.15
N THR A 200 -19.77 -18.90 -5.31
CA THR A 200 -19.03 -19.14 -6.58
C THR A 200 -19.29 -18.06 -7.63
N THR A 201 -19.98 -16.99 -7.26
CA THR A 201 -20.38 -15.91 -8.19
C THR A 201 -19.49 -14.71 -8.02
N VAL A 202 -18.86 -14.25 -9.11
CA VAL A 202 -18.12 -12.97 -9.13
C VAL A 202 -19.13 -11.82 -9.15
N LYS A 203 -18.93 -10.87 -8.25
CA LYS A 203 -19.71 -9.62 -8.17
C LYS A 203 -18.79 -8.44 -8.42
N VAL A 204 -19.30 -7.45 -9.13
CA VAL A 204 -18.61 -6.19 -9.36
C VAL A 204 -19.45 -5.09 -8.70
N ASP A 205 -18.91 -4.50 -7.64
CA ASP A 205 -19.57 -3.41 -6.93
C ASP A 205 -19.81 -2.20 -7.86
N PRO A 206 -20.94 -1.49 -7.73
CA PRO A 206 -21.21 -0.30 -8.54
C PRO A 206 -20.13 0.79 -8.46
N ASN A 207 -19.41 0.91 -7.33
CA ASN A 207 -18.29 1.86 -7.22
C ASN A 207 -17.09 1.46 -8.09
N ILE A 208 -16.86 0.17 -8.26
CA ILE A 208 -15.84 -0.30 -9.21
C ILE A 208 -16.23 0.07 -10.65
N MET A 209 -17.51 -0.07 -11.01
CA MET A 209 -17.99 0.34 -12.33
C MET A 209 -17.88 1.86 -12.54
N LYS A 210 -18.12 2.68 -11.51
CA LYS A 210 -17.89 4.13 -11.60
C LYS A 210 -16.42 4.46 -11.89
N TRP A 211 -15.46 3.74 -11.27
CA TRP A 211 -14.05 3.89 -11.60
C TRP A 211 -13.75 3.48 -13.05
N VAL A 212 -14.30 2.37 -13.52
CA VAL A 212 -14.15 1.93 -14.92
C VAL A 212 -14.62 3.00 -15.89
N ASP A 213 -15.80 3.57 -15.65
CA ASP A 213 -16.38 4.63 -16.49
C ASP A 213 -15.52 5.91 -16.44
N GLN A 214 -15.10 6.34 -15.24
CA GLN A 214 -14.25 7.51 -15.07
C GLN A 214 -12.89 7.34 -15.76
N THR A 215 -12.20 6.22 -15.54
CA THR A 215 -10.87 6.02 -16.13
C THR A 215 -10.94 5.91 -17.65
N LYS A 216 -12.02 5.32 -18.19
CA LYS A 216 -12.29 5.30 -19.63
C LYS A 216 -12.50 6.72 -20.16
N GLU A 217 -13.35 7.52 -19.52
CA GLU A 217 -13.62 8.90 -19.90
C GLU A 217 -12.32 9.74 -19.87
N TYR A 218 -11.52 9.62 -18.82
CA TYR A 218 -10.26 10.35 -18.67
C TYR A 218 -9.25 9.96 -19.75
N THR A 219 -9.24 8.71 -20.14
CA THR A 219 -8.38 8.21 -21.22
C THR A 219 -8.83 8.75 -22.58
N ASP A 220 -10.14 8.70 -22.86
CA ASP A 220 -10.73 9.17 -24.12
C ASP A 220 -10.57 10.69 -24.29
N LYS A 221 -10.78 11.45 -23.19
CA LYS A 221 -10.63 12.92 -23.17
C LYS A 221 -9.17 13.38 -23.03
N GLY A 222 -8.25 12.47 -22.78
CA GLY A 222 -6.84 12.79 -22.61
C GLY A 222 -6.52 13.49 -21.29
N TYR A 223 -7.26 13.20 -20.22
CA TYR A 223 -7.02 13.72 -18.88
C TYR A 223 -5.98 12.93 -18.10
N ASN A 224 -5.49 11.82 -18.65
CA ASN A 224 -4.37 11.03 -18.13
C ASN A 224 -3.31 10.75 -19.22
N ASN A 225 -2.14 10.26 -18.80
CA ASN A 225 -1.03 9.88 -19.69
C ASN A 225 -1.06 8.39 -20.08
N LYS A 226 -2.11 7.66 -19.75
CA LYS A 226 -2.27 6.22 -20.08
C LYS A 226 -1.16 5.35 -19.50
N SER A 227 -0.63 5.73 -18.34
CA SER A 227 0.33 4.94 -17.57
C SER A 227 -0.39 4.03 -16.56
N SER A 228 0.37 3.18 -15.91
CA SER A 228 -0.04 2.46 -14.71
C SER A 228 0.86 2.83 -13.54
N LEU A 229 0.39 2.58 -12.33
CA LEU A 229 1.19 2.76 -11.12
C LEU A 229 2.52 1.99 -11.27
N TRP A 230 3.63 2.64 -10.94
CA TRP A 230 5.00 2.16 -11.07
C TRP A 230 5.58 2.11 -12.49
N ASP A 231 4.85 2.53 -13.51
CA ASP A 231 5.43 2.70 -14.84
C ASP A 231 6.46 3.83 -14.85
N SER A 232 7.38 3.77 -15.81
CA SER A 232 8.37 4.82 -16.02
C SER A 232 7.74 6.19 -16.33
N GLN A 233 6.59 6.22 -17.02
CA GLN A 233 5.84 7.46 -17.26
C GLN A 233 5.26 8.01 -15.96
N TRP A 234 4.69 7.15 -15.10
CA TRP A 234 4.18 7.55 -13.79
C TRP A 234 5.28 8.18 -12.93
N ALA A 235 6.48 7.58 -12.91
CA ALA A 235 7.64 8.14 -12.22
C ALA A 235 8.09 9.48 -12.83
N ALA A 236 8.12 9.60 -14.15
CA ALA A 236 8.51 10.82 -14.85
C ALA A 236 7.50 11.97 -14.60
N ASP A 237 6.22 11.68 -14.50
CA ASP A 237 5.16 12.65 -14.23
C ASP A 237 5.29 13.30 -12.84
N GLN A 238 5.93 12.63 -11.89
CA GLN A 238 6.22 13.16 -10.56
C GLN A 238 7.45 14.08 -10.54
N GLY A 239 8.32 13.98 -11.54
CA GLY A 239 9.51 14.81 -11.64
C GLY A 239 9.20 16.32 -11.83
N PRO A 240 10.22 17.19 -11.70
CA PRO A 240 10.03 18.64 -11.67
C PRO A 240 9.44 19.23 -12.96
N THR A 241 9.55 18.52 -14.08
CA THR A 241 9.01 18.92 -15.38
C THR A 241 7.68 18.26 -15.71
N GLY A 242 7.14 17.43 -14.82
CA GLY A 242 5.88 16.73 -14.99
C GLY A 242 4.70 17.69 -15.15
N LYS A 243 3.73 17.31 -15.97
CA LYS A 243 2.53 18.09 -16.30
C LYS A 243 1.25 17.46 -15.77
N VAL A 244 1.35 16.69 -14.71
CA VAL A 244 0.20 16.07 -14.03
C VAL A 244 -0.19 16.92 -12.82
N PHE A 245 -1.49 17.21 -12.70
CA PHE A 245 -2.05 18.05 -11.64
C PHE A 245 -1.81 17.41 -10.27
N GLY A 246 -2.11 16.10 -10.15
CA GLY A 246 -1.91 15.41 -8.87
C GLY A 246 -2.00 13.89 -8.96
N PHE A 247 -1.77 13.29 -7.79
CA PHE A 247 -1.63 11.85 -7.59
C PHE A 247 -2.39 11.43 -6.34
N PHE A 248 -3.12 10.33 -6.42
CA PHE A 248 -3.65 9.68 -5.23
C PHE A 248 -2.56 8.86 -4.57
N TYR A 249 -2.16 9.28 -3.39
CA TYR A 249 -1.14 8.63 -2.58
C TYR A 249 -1.67 8.18 -1.23
N SER A 250 -0.91 7.35 -0.61
CA SER A 250 -0.84 7.21 0.82
C SER A 250 0.47 7.87 1.34
N THR A 251 0.71 7.84 2.64
CA THR A 251 1.87 8.48 3.28
C THR A 251 3.23 8.03 2.73
N TRP A 252 3.34 6.80 2.23
CA TRP A 252 4.56 6.30 1.58
C TRP A 252 4.92 7.08 0.30
N GLY A 253 3.94 7.69 -0.36
CA GLY A 253 4.15 8.44 -1.62
C GLY A 253 5.16 9.59 -1.49
N ILE A 254 5.33 10.15 -0.29
CA ILE A 254 6.32 11.22 -0.01
C ILE A 254 7.75 10.77 -0.36
N ASN A 255 8.04 9.47 -0.33
CA ASN A 255 9.37 8.95 -0.64
C ASN A 255 9.64 8.84 -2.15
N PHE A 256 8.64 9.09 -2.99
CA PHE A 256 8.71 8.93 -4.45
C PHE A 256 8.50 10.26 -5.20
N THR A 257 8.27 11.37 -4.49
CA THR A 257 8.02 12.72 -5.06
C THR A 257 9.17 13.69 -4.84
#